data_dbd85c7f971706e81f334ea8d55bb72c
#
_entry.id   dbd85c7f971706e81f334ea8d55bb72c
#
_cell.length_a   1.000
_cell.length_b   1.000
_cell.length_c   1.000
_cell.angle_alpha   90.00
_cell.angle_beta   90.00
_cell.angle_gamma   90.00
#
_symmetry.space_group_name_H-M   'P 1'
#
loop_
_entity.id
_entity.type
_entity.pdbx_description
1 polymer ?
#
loop_
_entity_poly.entity_id
_entity_poly.type
_entity_poly.pdbx_seq_one_letter_code
_entity_poly.pdbx_strand_id
1 'polypeptide(L)'
;MKSNITQLIDFSKIDVLLESFNKSTGFVTAILDLEGNILSKSGWRKVCTEFHRKHTVTSQNCLISDTVLANKMAEGEKYHFYKCMNGLVDVAMPIMLNGEHVANLFTGQFFVEEPDIEFFRKQAQKYGFDEEKYLNYLSKVPVVSEEKVKANLDFLHLMTQFISERSVEKEELRQAKEQADETNAIITAIIEGTVDSIWAFDRDYNIIYINHVFQRDFMASFGVLL
;
A
#
# COMPACT_ATOMS: atom_id res chain seq x y z
N MET A 1 4.94 -12.53 -12.50
CA MET A 1 4.69 -11.07 -12.68
C MET A 1 4.71 -10.44 -11.31
N LYS A 2 5.61 -9.46 -11.03
CA LYS A 2 5.54 -8.74 -9.74
C LYS A 2 4.22 -7.98 -9.70
N SER A 3 3.37 -8.33 -8.75
CA SER A 3 2.10 -7.63 -8.53
C SER A 3 2.39 -6.17 -8.22
N ASN A 4 1.88 -5.26 -9.03
CA ASN A 4 2.06 -3.84 -8.76
C ASN A 4 1.12 -3.47 -7.59
N ILE A 5 1.69 -3.36 -6.38
CA ILE A 5 0.97 -3.06 -5.14
C ILE A 5 0.04 -1.84 -5.28
N THR A 6 0.39 -0.85 -6.11
CA THR A 6 -0.42 0.35 -6.32
C THR A 6 -1.73 0.10 -7.06
N GLN A 7 -1.86 -1.03 -7.77
CA GLN A 7 -3.11 -1.43 -8.43
C GLN A 7 -4.05 -2.16 -7.47
N LEU A 8 -3.51 -2.85 -6.48
CA LEU A 8 -4.26 -3.67 -5.54
C LEU A 8 -4.74 -2.89 -4.31
N ILE A 9 -3.92 -1.97 -3.82
CA ILE A 9 -4.20 -1.17 -2.62
C ILE A 9 -4.78 0.19 -3.01
N ASP A 10 -5.90 0.55 -2.36
CA ASP A 10 -6.45 1.91 -2.41
C ASP A 10 -5.77 2.78 -1.36
N PHE A 11 -4.65 3.40 -1.77
CA PHE A 11 -3.86 4.25 -0.86
C PHE A 11 -4.63 5.46 -0.34
N SER A 12 -5.67 5.94 -1.03
CA SER A 12 -6.48 7.07 -0.53
C SER A 12 -7.20 6.74 0.78
N LYS A 13 -7.67 5.49 0.92
CA LYS A 13 -8.28 5.00 2.16
C LYS A 13 -7.27 4.71 3.25
N ILE A 14 -6.12 4.17 2.87
CA ILE A 14 -5.01 3.91 3.79
C ILE A 14 -4.49 5.23 4.37
N ASP A 15 -4.32 6.27 3.56
CA ASP A 15 -3.89 7.60 4.00
C ASP A 15 -4.81 8.16 5.10
N VAL A 16 -6.13 8.05 4.93
CA VAL A 16 -7.12 8.48 5.94
C VAL A 16 -6.95 7.71 7.26
N LEU A 17 -6.74 6.39 7.19
CA LEU A 17 -6.53 5.54 8.37
C LEU A 17 -5.22 5.89 9.09
N LEU A 18 -4.11 6.01 8.36
CA LEU A 18 -2.82 6.35 8.93
C LEU A 18 -2.77 7.77 9.49
N GLU A 19 -3.44 8.72 8.84
CA GLU A 19 -3.60 10.09 9.36
C GLU A 19 -4.41 10.10 10.67
N SER A 20 -5.50 9.34 10.75
CA SER A 20 -6.31 9.20 11.96
C SER A 20 -5.53 8.52 13.08
N PHE A 21 -4.75 7.49 12.76
CA PHE A 21 -3.85 6.84 13.71
C PHE A 21 -2.80 7.83 14.25
N ASN A 22 -2.15 8.60 13.37
CA ASN A 22 -1.18 9.61 13.79
C ASN A 22 -1.81 10.67 14.71
N LYS A 23 -3.01 11.18 14.37
CA LYS A 23 -3.72 12.17 15.21
C LYS A 23 -4.05 11.64 16.60
N SER A 24 -4.42 10.36 16.70
CA SER A 24 -4.84 9.75 17.98
C SER A 24 -3.65 9.30 18.85
N THR A 25 -2.57 8.83 18.25
CA THR A 25 -1.45 8.21 18.99
C THR A 25 -0.19 9.08 19.02
N GLY A 26 -0.05 10.00 18.08
CA GLY A 26 1.17 10.78 17.84
C GLY A 26 2.28 10.01 17.12
N PHE A 27 2.05 8.73 16.78
CA PHE A 27 3.00 7.93 16.00
C PHE A 27 2.93 8.30 14.53
N VAL A 28 4.09 8.48 13.91
CA VAL A 28 4.20 8.70 12.47
C VAL A 28 4.19 7.38 11.75
N THR A 29 3.67 7.36 10.53
CA THR A 29 3.61 6.15 9.71
C THR A 29 4.02 6.44 8.27
N ALA A 30 4.43 5.39 7.56
CA ALA A 30 4.62 5.40 6.12
C ALA A 30 4.46 3.99 5.56
N ILE A 31 4.09 3.89 4.28
CA ILE A 31 4.22 2.67 3.49
C ILE A 31 5.19 2.97 2.37
N LEU A 32 6.22 2.14 2.26
CA LEU A 32 7.20 2.20 1.18
C LEU A 32 7.26 0.85 0.47
N ASP A 33 7.49 0.88 -0.85
CA ASP A 33 7.85 -0.34 -1.57
C ASP A 33 9.27 -0.81 -1.19
N LEU A 34 9.69 -1.94 -1.75
CA LEU A 34 11.00 -2.54 -1.42
C LEU A 34 12.17 -1.76 -2.03
N GLU A 35 11.91 -0.88 -2.99
CA GLU A 35 12.88 0.04 -3.59
C GLU A 35 13.00 1.36 -2.80
N GLY A 36 12.13 1.59 -1.78
CA GLY A 36 12.15 2.78 -0.93
C GLY A 36 11.30 3.94 -1.46
N ASN A 37 10.45 3.70 -2.46
CA ASN A 37 9.50 4.72 -2.91
C ASN A 37 8.36 4.85 -1.90
N ILE A 38 8.02 6.10 -1.55
CA ILE A 38 6.99 6.40 -0.57
C ILE A 38 5.62 6.30 -1.24
N LEU A 39 4.82 5.31 -0.82
CA LEU A 39 3.46 5.07 -1.31
C LEU A 39 2.41 5.79 -0.45
N SER A 40 2.66 5.91 0.87
CA SER A 40 1.83 6.62 1.83
C SER A 40 2.69 7.17 2.97
N LYS A 41 2.28 8.27 3.59
CA LYS A 41 2.97 8.81 4.78
C LYS A 41 2.03 9.68 5.62
N SER A 42 2.20 9.64 6.95
CA SER A 42 1.48 10.51 7.87
C SER A 42 2.34 10.96 9.03
N GLY A 43 2.21 12.23 9.41
CA GLY A 43 2.77 12.82 10.61
C GLY A 43 4.29 13.00 10.67
N TRP A 44 5.01 12.85 9.57
CA TRP A 44 6.47 12.85 9.56
C TRP A 44 7.10 14.05 10.24
N ARG A 45 8.16 13.79 11.03
CA ARG A 45 8.86 14.80 11.83
C ARG A 45 9.64 15.76 10.95
N LYS A 46 9.64 17.04 11.33
CA LYS A 46 10.35 18.09 10.58
C LYS A 46 11.85 17.90 10.52
N VAL A 47 12.47 17.25 11.53
CA VAL A 47 13.88 16.88 11.47
C VAL A 47 14.19 15.98 10.26
N CYS A 48 13.27 15.07 9.92
CA CYS A 48 13.41 14.21 8.74
C CYS A 48 13.09 14.95 7.45
N THR A 49 11.94 15.67 7.39
CA THR A 49 11.45 16.28 6.15
C THR A 49 12.19 17.56 5.75
N GLU A 50 12.72 18.30 6.73
CA GLU A 50 13.40 19.58 6.46
C GLU A 50 14.93 19.46 6.40
N PHE A 51 15.51 18.40 6.96
CA PHE A 51 16.95 18.20 7.00
C PHE A 51 17.37 16.86 6.38
N HIS A 52 17.06 15.72 7.03
CA HIS A 52 17.64 14.43 6.64
C HIS A 52 17.31 14.04 5.20
N ARG A 53 16.08 14.24 4.73
CA ARG A 53 15.65 13.89 3.38
C ARG A 53 15.91 14.95 2.32
N LYS A 54 16.37 16.16 2.72
CA LYS A 54 16.73 17.25 1.78
C LYS A 54 18.20 17.28 1.44
N HIS A 55 19.06 16.88 2.34
CA HIS A 55 20.50 16.90 2.12
C HIS A 55 20.96 15.62 1.41
N THR A 56 21.81 15.75 0.39
CA THR A 56 22.22 14.65 -0.50
C THR A 56 22.75 13.41 0.26
N VAL A 57 23.64 13.58 1.25
CA VAL A 57 24.22 12.45 1.97
C VAL A 57 23.22 11.85 2.96
N THR A 58 22.54 12.67 3.75
CA THR A 58 21.62 12.15 4.76
C THR A 58 20.34 11.58 4.14
N SER A 59 19.95 11.99 2.92
CA SER A 59 18.86 11.35 2.18
C SER A 59 19.24 9.95 1.68
N GLN A 60 20.48 9.72 1.31
CA GLN A 60 20.99 8.38 1.02
C GLN A 60 20.99 7.49 2.29
N ASN A 61 21.35 8.05 3.44
CA ASN A 61 21.20 7.34 4.72
C ASN A 61 19.75 6.95 5.00
N CYS A 62 18.77 7.81 4.69
CA CYS A 62 17.36 7.47 4.79
C CYS A 62 17.00 6.31 3.85
N LEU A 63 17.40 6.37 2.58
CA LEU A 63 17.11 5.31 1.60
C LEU A 63 17.70 3.96 2.06
N ILE A 64 18.97 3.93 2.51
CA ILE A 64 19.59 2.71 3.02
C ILE A 64 18.84 2.18 4.26
N SER A 65 18.41 3.07 5.15
CA SER A 65 17.65 2.69 6.34
C SER A 65 16.30 2.10 5.96
N ASP A 66 15.60 2.73 5.02
CA ASP A 66 14.26 2.33 4.59
C ASP A 66 14.26 1.05 3.73
N THR A 67 15.40 0.68 3.13
CA THR A 67 15.53 -0.50 2.27
C THR A 67 16.39 -1.60 2.91
N VAL A 68 17.69 -1.36 3.07
CA VAL A 68 18.62 -2.40 3.54
C VAL A 68 18.40 -2.78 5.00
N LEU A 69 18.19 -1.79 5.88
CA LEU A 69 17.99 -2.06 7.31
C LEU A 69 16.60 -2.62 7.58
N ALA A 70 15.55 -2.04 6.97
CA ALA A 70 14.18 -2.49 7.13
C ALA A 70 13.98 -3.93 6.61
N ASN A 71 14.67 -4.32 5.53
CA ASN A 71 14.54 -5.65 4.94
C ASN A 71 15.42 -6.73 5.61
N LYS A 72 16.09 -6.40 6.72
CA LYS A 72 16.81 -7.39 7.55
C LYS A 72 15.91 -8.21 8.48
N MET A 73 14.60 -8.11 8.32
CA MET A 73 13.66 -8.92 9.08
C MET A 73 13.96 -10.42 8.85
N ALA A 74 14.10 -11.16 9.95
CA ALA A 74 14.20 -12.61 9.88
C ALA A 74 12.84 -13.19 9.44
N GLU A 75 12.87 -14.38 8.81
CA GLU A 75 11.63 -15.09 8.46
C GLU A 75 10.73 -15.27 9.69
N GLY A 76 9.49 -14.81 9.60
CA GLY A 76 8.50 -14.92 10.67
C GLY A 76 8.52 -13.80 11.70
N GLU A 77 9.41 -12.81 11.60
CA GLU A 77 9.33 -11.61 12.44
C GLU A 77 8.12 -10.77 12.07
N LYS A 78 7.34 -10.38 13.09
CA LYS A 78 6.18 -9.50 12.90
C LYS A 78 6.58 -8.06 12.59
N TYR A 79 7.70 -7.62 13.14
CA TYR A 79 8.27 -6.28 12.96
C TYR A 79 9.75 -6.26 13.30
N HIS A 80 10.48 -5.35 12.71
CA HIS A 80 11.91 -5.16 12.91
C HIS A 80 12.21 -3.75 13.41
N PHE A 81 12.82 -3.66 14.61
CA PHE A 81 13.34 -2.41 15.18
C PHE A 81 14.74 -2.12 14.66
N TYR A 82 14.99 -0.89 14.27
CA TYR A 82 16.34 -0.47 13.92
C TYR A 82 16.56 1.01 14.22
N LYS A 83 17.82 1.37 14.45
CA LYS A 83 18.24 2.77 14.49
C LYS A 83 18.63 3.18 13.08
N CYS A 84 17.93 4.16 12.50
CA CYS A 84 18.24 4.65 11.17
C CYS A 84 19.62 5.33 11.14
N MET A 85 20.25 5.39 9.97
CA MET A 85 21.61 5.92 9.84
C MET A 85 21.74 7.42 10.22
N ASN A 86 20.62 8.12 10.36
CA ASN A 86 20.56 9.49 10.83
C ASN A 86 20.26 9.62 12.34
N GLY A 87 20.12 8.49 13.07
CA GLY A 87 20.11 8.43 14.53
C GLY A 87 18.74 8.32 15.20
N LEU A 88 17.64 8.26 14.45
CA LEU A 88 16.28 8.01 15.00
C LEU A 88 15.96 6.51 15.00
N VAL A 89 14.99 6.12 15.81
CA VAL A 89 14.47 4.75 15.83
C VAL A 89 13.26 4.65 14.91
N ASP A 90 13.29 3.64 14.07
CA ASP A 90 12.20 3.24 13.16
C ASP A 90 11.88 1.75 13.35
N VAL A 91 10.65 1.38 13.03
CA VAL A 91 10.18 0.00 13.03
C VAL A 91 9.53 -0.28 11.70
N ALA A 92 9.92 -1.37 11.06
CA ALA A 92 9.34 -1.84 9.81
C ALA A 92 8.51 -3.11 10.05
N MET A 93 7.38 -3.22 9.34
CA MET A 93 6.50 -4.39 9.31
C MET A 93 6.24 -4.79 7.87
N PRO A 94 6.38 -6.08 7.51
CA PRO A 94 6.19 -6.51 6.14
C PRO A 94 4.71 -6.48 5.75
N ILE A 95 4.43 -6.05 4.53
CA ILE A 95 3.15 -6.24 3.85
C ILE A 95 3.36 -7.39 2.87
N MET A 96 2.61 -8.48 3.08
CA MET A 96 2.71 -9.69 2.29
C MET A 96 1.50 -9.80 1.35
N LEU A 97 1.72 -10.15 0.09
CA LEU A 97 0.66 -10.51 -0.85
C LEU A 97 0.93 -11.91 -1.40
N ASN A 98 0.01 -12.83 -1.20
CA ASN A 98 0.16 -14.25 -1.61
C ASN A 98 1.47 -14.90 -1.16
N GLY A 99 1.95 -14.54 0.05
CA GLY A 99 3.21 -15.03 0.58
C GLY A 99 4.46 -14.30 0.06
N GLU A 100 4.31 -13.32 -0.83
CA GLU A 100 5.39 -12.49 -1.36
C GLU A 100 5.47 -11.17 -0.59
N HIS A 101 6.68 -10.79 -0.17
CA HIS A 101 6.94 -9.51 0.49
C HIS A 101 6.97 -8.39 -0.57
N VAL A 102 6.03 -7.45 -0.50
CA VAL A 102 5.83 -6.45 -1.55
C VAL A 102 6.06 -5.01 -1.09
N ALA A 103 5.94 -4.75 0.20
CA ALA A 103 6.15 -3.42 0.79
C ALA A 103 6.39 -3.53 2.29
N ASN A 104 6.71 -2.40 2.94
CA ASN A 104 6.80 -2.29 4.39
C ASN A 104 5.90 -1.16 4.89
N LEU A 105 5.18 -1.42 6.00
CA LEU A 105 4.59 -0.38 6.82
C LEU A 105 5.62 0.02 7.88
N PHE A 106 5.90 1.30 7.96
CA PHE A 106 6.83 1.88 8.93
C PHE A 106 6.07 2.67 10.00
N THR A 107 6.59 2.59 11.21
CA THR A 107 6.38 3.60 12.25
C THR A 107 7.71 3.96 12.85
N GLY A 108 7.83 5.18 13.41
CA GLY A 108 9.14 5.56 13.92
C GLY A 108 9.29 7.04 14.12
N GLN A 109 10.48 7.51 13.77
CA GLN A 109 10.93 8.87 14.00
C GLN A 109 10.75 9.26 15.47
N PHE A 110 11.17 8.37 16.38
CA PHE A 110 11.15 8.57 17.84
C PHE A 110 12.48 8.13 18.45
N PHE A 111 12.63 8.35 19.75
CA PHE A 111 13.70 7.81 20.58
C PHE A 111 13.12 6.83 21.59
N VAL A 112 13.90 5.83 22.01
CA VAL A 112 13.56 4.90 23.11
C VAL A 112 14.29 5.26 24.39
N GLU A 113 15.29 6.12 24.31
CA GLU A 113 16.09 6.70 25.38
C GLU A 113 16.41 8.17 25.07
N GLU A 114 16.89 8.91 26.05
CA GLU A 114 17.28 10.31 25.82
C GLU A 114 18.32 10.41 24.70
N PRO A 115 18.14 11.31 23.71
CA PRO A 115 19.02 11.44 22.58
C PRO A 115 20.38 12.01 22.98
N ASP A 116 21.46 11.48 22.38
CA ASP A 116 22.78 12.10 22.43
C ASP A 116 22.80 13.40 21.60
N ILE A 117 22.55 14.52 22.26
CA ILE A 117 22.49 15.84 21.63
C ILE A 117 23.82 16.21 20.96
N GLU A 118 24.94 15.76 21.51
CA GLU A 118 26.26 16.06 20.95
C GLU A 118 26.47 15.31 19.61
N PHE A 119 25.96 14.10 19.49
CA PHE A 119 25.92 13.38 18.21
C PHE A 119 25.20 14.18 17.14
N PHE A 120 24.01 14.71 17.45
CA PHE A 120 23.21 15.48 16.50
C PHE A 120 23.82 16.86 16.21
N ARG A 121 24.48 17.48 17.18
CA ARG A 121 25.25 18.71 16.97
C ARG A 121 26.37 18.50 15.97
N LYS A 122 27.18 17.43 16.15
CA LYS A 122 28.25 17.06 15.21
C LYS A 122 27.67 16.74 13.82
N GLN A 123 26.50 16.13 13.76
CA GLN A 123 25.81 15.84 12.50
C GLN A 123 25.39 17.15 11.81
N ALA A 124 24.84 18.12 12.53
CA ALA A 124 24.50 19.42 11.98
C ALA A 124 25.73 20.13 11.39
N GLN A 125 26.83 20.18 12.12
CA GLN A 125 28.10 20.75 11.67
C GLN A 125 28.68 20.03 10.45
N LYS A 126 28.67 18.68 10.48
CA LYS A 126 29.19 17.85 9.38
C LYS A 126 28.44 18.08 8.06
N TYR A 127 27.14 18.28 8.12
CA TYR A 127 26.29 18.39 6.92
C TYR A 127 25.86 19.84 6.63
N GLY A 128 26.33 20.81 7.39
CA GLY A 128 26.04 22.23 7.17
C GLY A 128 24.58 22.58 7.45
N PHE A 129 23.95 21.89 8.39
CA PHE A 129 22.59 22.24 8.83
C PHE A 129 22.63 23.51 9.68
N ASP A 130 21.56 24.30 9.65
CA ASP A 130 21.29 25.30 10.68
C ASP A 130 21.10 24.59 12.02
N GLU A 131 22.15 24.65 12.86
CA GLU A 131 22.24 23.89 14.10
C GLU A 131 21.10 24.22 15.06
N GLU A 132 20.76 25.50 15.25
CA GLU A 132 19.70 25.90 16.15
C GLU A 132 18.35 25.38 15.70
N LYS A 133 18.01 25.56 14.44
CA LYS A 133 16.78 25.06 13.85
C LYS A 133 16.70 23.53 13.85
N TYR A 134 17.81 22.87 13.53
CA TYR A 134 17.91 21.42 13.54
C TYR A 134 17.64 20.83 14.92
N LEU A 135 18.34 21.34 15.96
CA LEU A 135 18.18 20.90 17.35
C LEU A 135 16.78 21.25 17.90
N ASN A 136 16.22 22.39 17.51
CA ASN A 136 14.82 22.72 17.86
C ASN A 136 13.80 21.73 17.25
N TYR A 137 14.02 21.22 16.04
CA TYR A 137 13.16 20.17 15.51
C TYR A 137 13.43 18.80 16.13
N LEU A 138 14.68 18.53 16.47
CA LEU A 138 15.06 17.31 17.19
C LEU A 138 14.39 17.23 18.57
N SER A 139 14.34 18.33 19.32
CA SER A 139 13.71 18.38 20.65
C SER A 139 12.19 18.10 20.64
N LYS A 140 11.57 18.12 19.46
CA LYS A 140 10.15 17.75 19.26
C LYS A 140 9.96 16.27 18.90
N VAL A 141 11.05 15.52 18.73
CA VAL A 141 11.00 14.08 18.53
C VAL A 141 10.72 13.42 19.89
N PRO A 142 9.66 12.63 20.05
CA PRO A 142 9.33 12.08 21.34
C PRO A 142 10.31 10.98 21.78
N VAL A 143 10.55 10.90 23.07
CA VAL A 143 11.10 9.70 23.73
C VAL A 143 9.92 8.82 24.12
N VAL A 144 9.88 7.59 23.68
CA VAL A 144 8.74 6.68 23.82
C VAL A 144 9.21 5.39 24.49
N SER A 145 8.50 4.95 25.55
CA SER A 145 8.80 3.69 26.22
C SER A 145 8.50 2.49 25.28
N GLU A 146 9.28 1.43 25.43
CA GLU A 146 9.06 0.19 24.66
C GLU A 146 7.65 -0.36 24.80
N GLU A 147 7.03 -0.27 26.00
CA GLU A 147 5.67 -0.72 26.24
C GLU A 147 4.66 0.04 25.35
N LYS A 148 4.79 1.35 25.29
CA LYS A 148 3.93 2.18 24.45
C LYS A 148 4.14 1.91 22.96
N VAL A 149 5.38 1.64 22.55
CA VAL A 149 5.70 1.25 21.17
C VAL A 149 5.01 -0.08 20.87
N LYS A 150 5.20 -1.12 21.70
CA LYS A 150 4.62 -2.46 21.49
C LYS A 150 3.09 -2.42 21.35
N ALA A 151 2.40 -1.66 22.21
CA ALA A 151 0.94 -1.52 22.13
C ALA A 151 0.45 -0.96 20.78
N ASN A 152 1.20 -0.03 20.18
CA ASN A 152 0.88 0.51 18.86
C ASN A 152 1.30 -0.43 17.73
N LEU A 153 2.37 -1.22 17.92
CA LEU A 153 2.84 -2.18 16.91
C LEU A 153 1.84 -3.31 16.68
N ASP A 154 1.17 -3.80 17.74
CA ASP A 154 0.15 -4.82 17.59
C ASP A 154 -1.00 -4.35 16.70
N PHE A 155 -1.45 -3.10 16.88
CA PHE A 155 -2.45 -2.50 15.99
C PHE A 155 -1.95 -2.38 14.56
N LEU A 156 -0.73 -1.86 14.35
CA LEU A 156 -0.15 -1.69 13.02
C LEU A 156 0.11 -3.04 12.34
N HIS A 157 0.47 -4.08 13.10
CA HIS A 157 0.60 -5.44 12.58
C HIS A 157 -0.75 -5.98 12.06
N LEU A 158 -1.84 -5.80 12.82
CA LEU A 158 -3.18 -6.14 12.34
C LEU A 158 -3.56 -5.34 11.09
N MET A 159 -3.13 -4.09 11.00
CA MET A 159 -3.30 -3.28 9.78
C MET A 159 -2.58 -3.87 8.57
N THR A 160 -1.33 -4.36 8.73
CA THR A 160 -0.62 -5.01 7.60
C THR A 160 -1.33 -6.28 7.14
N GLN A 161 -1.82 -7.09 8.08
CA GLN A 161 -2.61 -8.29 7.76
C GLN A 161 -3.89 -7.93 7.01
N PHE A 162 -4.65 -6.95 7.51
CA PHE A 162 -5.88 -6.49 6.86
C PHE A 162 -5.63 -5.96 5.44
N ILE A 163 -4.56 -5.17 5.25
CA ILE A 163 -4.16 -4.67 3.92
C ILE A 163 -3.84 -5.85 3.00
N SER A 164 -3.10 -6.85 3.49
CA SER A 164 -2.73 -8.05 2.73
C SER A 164 -3.96 -8.85 2.29
N GLU A 165 -4.85 -9.19 3.23
CA GLU A 165 -6.08 -9.95 2.97
C GLU A 165 -6.98 -9.25 1.95
N ARG A 166 -7.24 -7.95 2.13
CA ARG A 166 -8.08 -7.17 1.21
C ARG A 166 -7.49 -7.05 -0.19
N SER A 167 -6.17 -7.02 -0.28
CA SER A 167 -5.49 -6.94 -1.58
C SER A 167 -5.60 -8.26 -2.34
N VAL A 168 -5.49 -9.39 -1.65
CA VAL A 168 -5.67 -10.73 -2.23
C VAL A 168 -7.11 -10.92 -2.71
N GLU A 169 -8.10 -10.64 -1.85
CA GLU A 169 -9.53 -10.72 -2.22
C GLU A 169 -9.85 -9.89 -3.47
N LYS A 170 -9.32 -8.67 -3.54
CA LYS A 170 -9.52 -7.78 -4.70
C LYS A 170 -8.93 -8.35 -5.97
N GLU A 171 -7.73 -8.96 -5.90
CA GLU A 171 -7.08 -9.57 -7.05
C GLU A 171 -7.83 -10.82 -7.53
N GLU A 172 -8.28 -11.68 -6.62
CA GLU A 172 -9.10 -12.84 -6.94
C GLU A 172 -10.41 -12.45 -7.64
N LEU A 173 -11.09 -11.42 -7.11
CA LEU A 173 -12.31 -10.89 -7.72
C LEU A 173 -12.06 -10.32 -9.12
N ARG A 174 -10.94 -9.62 -9.31
CA ARG A 174 -10.52 -9.08 -10.61
C ARG A 174 -10.29 -10.20 -11.62
N GLN A 175 -9.54 -11.24 -11.24
CA GLN A 175 -9.26 -12.38 -12.09
C GLN A 175 -10.53 -13.17 -12.45
N ALA A 176 -11.42 -13.40 -11.46
CA ALA A 176 -12.69 -14.07 -11.70
C ALA A 176 -13.58 -13.29 -12.68
N LYS A 177 -13.60 -11.96 -12.55
CA LYS A 177 -14.33 -11.08 -13.47
C LYS A 177 -13.75 -11.13 -14.88
N GLU A 178 -12.44 -11.02 -15.04
CA GLU A 178 -11.78 -11.10 -16.35
C GLU A 178 -12.07 -12.43 -17.04
N GLN A 179 -12.00 -13.54 -16.29
CA GLN A 179 -12.33 -14.87 -16.84
C GLN A 179 -13.79 -15.00 -17.23
N ALA A 180 -14.72 -14.44 -16.45
CA ALA A 180 -16.13 -14.40 -16.80
C ALA A 180 -16.39 -13.59 -18.08
N ASP A 181 -15.75 -12.42 -18.20
CA ASP A 181 -15.89 -11.54 -19.37
C ASP A 181 -15.32 -12.24 -20.63
N GLU A 182 -14.16 -12.90 -20.54
CA GLU A 182 -13.57 -13.69 -21.64
C GLU A 182 -14.49 -14.84 -22.05
N THR A 183 -15.01 -15.59 -21.08
CA THR A 183 -15.95 -16.70 -21.33
C THR A 183 -17.22 -16.20 -22.02
N ASN A 184 -17.78 -15.09 -21.54
CA ASN A 184 -18.96 -14.48 -22.15
C ASN A 184 -18.71 -14.01 -23.58
N ALA A 185 -17.53 -13.43 -23.84
CA ALA A 185 -17.14 -13.03 -25.21
C ALA A 185 -17.05 -14.24 -26.17
N ILE A 186 -16.47 -15.35 -25.70
CA ILE A 186 -16.40 -16.59 -26.47
C ILE A 186 -17.78 -17.15 -26.74
N ILE A 187 -18.65 -17.25 -25.73
CA ILE A 187 -20.04 -17.73 -25.87
C ILE A 187 -20.79 -16.86 -26.87
N THR A 188 -20.69 -15.54 -26.75
CA THR A 188 -21.32 -14.59 -27.66
C THR A 188 -20.82 -14.81 -29.10
N ALA A 189 -19.52 -14.95 -29.31
CA ALA A 189 -18.93 -15.19 -30.62
C ALA A 189 -19.41 -16.50 -31.25
N ILE A 190 -19.55 -17.56 -30.45
CA ILE A 190 -20.09 -18.88 -30.91
C ILE A 190 -21.55 -18.71 -31.30
N ILE A 191 -22.41 -18.11 -30.48
CA ILE A 191 -23.84 -17.96 -30.72
C ILE A 191 -24.08 -17.03 -31.91
N GLU A 192 -23.35 -15.96 -32.04
CA GLU A 192 -23.44 -15.03 -33.18
C GLU A 192 -22.80 -15.61 -34.45
N GLY A 193 -21.82 -16.52 -34.33
CA GLY A 193 -21.16 -17.18 -35.46
C GLY A 193 -21.95 -18.34 -36.06
N THR A 194 -23.04 -18.82 -35.43
CA THR A 194 -23.87 -19.91 -35.96
C THR A 194 -24.78 -19.43 -37.09
N VAL A 195 -25.19 -20.37 -37.97
CA VAL A 195 -26.21 -20.14 -39.02
C VAL A 195 -27.63 -20.43 -38.54
N ASP A 196 -27.79 -20.96 -37.33
CA ASP A 196 -29.08 -21.31 -36.74
C ASP A 196 -29.66 -20.11 -35.98
N SER A 197 -30.98 -19.99 -36.01
CA SER A 197 -31.74 -19.03 -35.21
C SER A 197 -31.75 -19.44 -33.74
N ILE A 198 -31.14 -18.65 -32.88
CA ILE A 198 -31.02 -18.89 -31.43
C ILE A 198 -31.77 -17.79 -30.66
N TRP A 199 -32.63 -18.22 -29.74
CA TRP A 199 -33.28 -17.35 -28.78
C TRP A 199 -33.40 -18.01 -27.41
N ALA A 200 -33.52 -17.21 -26.35
CA ALA A 200 -33.74 -17.68 -24.99
C ALA A 200 -34.79 -16.85 -24.28
N PHE A 201 -35.53 -17.49 -23.36
CA PHE A 201 -36.51 -16.85 -22.50
C PHE A 201 -36.18 -17.03 -21.03
N ASP A 202 -36.66 -16.12 -20.20
CA ASP A 202 -36.73 -16.32 -18.76
C ASP A 202 -37.97 -17.19 -18.40
N ARG A 203 -38.19 -17.37 -17.08
CA ARG A 203 -39.31 -18.18 -16.57
C ARG A 203 -40.69 -17.52 -16.77
N ASP A 204 -40.68 -16.21 -17.03
CA ASP A 204 -41.90 -15.41 -17.28
C ASP A 204 -42.16 -15.20 -18.78
N TYR A 205 -41.42 -15.95 -19.61
CA TYR A 205 -41.51 -15.90 -21.10
C TYR A 205 -41.01 -14.59 -21.71
N ASN A 206 -40.26 -13.76 -21.00
CA ASN A 206 -39.59 -12.63 -21.61
C ASN A 206 -38.34 -13.08 -22.37
N ILE A 207 -38.15 -12.53 -23.56
CA ILE A 207 -36.93 -12.79 -24.34
C ILE A 207 -35.75 -12.15 -23.63
N ILE A 208 -34.77 -12.97 -23.28
CA ILE A 208 -33.52 -12.51 -22.62
C ILE A 208 -32.31 -12.48 -23.57
N TYR A 209 -32.42 -13.21 -24.70
CA TYR A 209 -31.38 -13.23 -25.72
C TYR A 209 -31.94 -13.63 -27.08
N ILE A 210 -31.40 -13.03 -28.16
CA ILE A 210 -31.58 -13.42 -29.56
C ILE A 210 -30.25 -13.21 -30.31
N ASN A 211 -29.87 -14.15 -31.20
CA ASN A 211 -28.74 -13.92 -32.09
C ASN A 211 -29.17 -13.20 -33.38
N HIS A 212 -28.16 -12.69 -34.12
CA HIS A 212 -28.43 -11.93 -35.35
C HIS A 212 -29.22 -12.72 -36.42
N VAL A 213 -29.06 -14.06 -36.47
CA VAL A 213 -29.81 -14.92 -37.40
C VAL A 213 -31.29 -14.91 -37.06
N PHE A 214 -31.64 -15.09 -35.76
CA PHE A 214 -33.04 -15.01 -35.33
C PHE A 214 -33.64 -13.63 -35.63
N GLN A 215 -32.91 -12.56 -35.32
CA GLN A 215 -33.39 -11.19 -35.58
C GLN A 215 -33.66 -10.95 -37.08
N ARG A 216 -32.77 -11.39 -37.96
CA ARG A 216 -32.92 -11.30 -39.42
C ARG A 216 -34.14 -12.12 -39.91
N ASP A 217 -34.25 -13.37 -39.47
CA ASP A 217 -35.32 -14.30 -39.92
C ASP A 217 -36.68 -13.85 -39.42
N PHE A 218 -36.76 -13.32 -38.20
CA PHE A 218 -37.97 -12.74 -37.63
C PHE A 218 -38.42 -11.50 -38.40
N MET A 219 -37.48 -10.58 -38.68
CA MET A 219 -37.75 -9.39 -39.47
C MET A 219 -38.22 -9.72 -40.89
N ALA A 220 -37.60 -10.73 -41.52
CA ALA A 220 -38.02 -11.21 -42.84
C ALA A 220 -39.45 -11.82 -42.85
N SER A 221 -39.83 -12.45 -41.73
CA SER A 221 -41.13 -13.13 -41.61
C SER A 221 -42.28 -12.19 -41.19
N PHE A 222 -42.02 -11.21 -40.34
CA PHE A 222 -43.03 -10.40 -39.70
C PHE A 222 -42.95 -8.89 -40.00
N GLY A 223 -41.85 -8.43 -40.61
CA GLY A 223 -41.70 -7.03 -41.00
C GLY A 223 -41.45 -6.06 -39.82
N VAL A 224 -41.11 -6.57 -38.63
CA VAL A 224 -40.93 -5.80 -37.39
C VAL A 224 -39.55 -6.12 -36.81
N LEU A 225 -38.85 -5.13 -36.28
CA LEU A 225 -37.62 -5.30 -35.48
C LEU A 225 -38.01 -5.65 -34.04
N LEU A 226 -37.37 -6.67 -33.47
CA LEU A 226 -37.46 -7.03 -32.06
C LEU A 226 -36.54 -6.21 -31.18
#